data_ab546de7c63eb6f653c1e823d0f527f2
#
_entry.id   ab546de7c63eb6f653c1e823d0f527f2
#
_cell.length_a   1.000
_cell.length_b   1.000
_cell.length_c   1.000
_cell.angle_alpha   90.00
_cell.angle_beta   90.00
_cell.angle_gamma   90.00
#
_symmetry.space_group_name_H-M   'P 1'
#
loop_
_entity.id
_entity.type
_entity.pdbx_description
1 polymer ?
#
loop_
_entity_poly.entity_id
_entity_poly.type
_entity_poly.pdbx_seq_one_letter_code
_entity_poly.pdbx_strand_id
1 'polypeptide(L)'
;MKGFTATLLAATATAVPTAVFHGLGDACIYPGMHSFTKKIGEGTGDYAKCVEVGNGSLTSIFENFEKQAEKGCANLLTHEEFTSAAEINVVGLSQGALIARYIAESCTDVKVRNLLSIGGPNMGVTDIPHCFNGAFCGLVNKVARTLVYLNIVQDHLGPAGYFRDPAQFSRYEADSVFLGKLNNETSAPVSAEKERFSDLNGLMLVMFEQDTMVYPKESEWFQTLDSSDKSVVALEDTDFYKNDLIGLKTLNEAKKV
;
A
#
# COMPACT_ATOMS: atom_id res chain seq x y z
N MET A 1 -3.81 -62.71 4.28
CA MET A 1 -3.90 -61.41 4.90
C MET A 1 -3.00 -60.47 4.11
N LYS A 2 -3.58 -59.56 3.29
CA LYS A 2 -2.81 -58.59 2.52
C LYS A 2 -2.75 -57.31 3.36
N GLY A 3 -1.53 -56.95 3.82
CA GLY A 3 -1.29 -55.72 4.57
C GLY A 3 -1.41 -54.50 3.65
N PHE A 4 -2.34 -53.60 3.94
CA PHE A 4 -2.41 -52.27 3.33
C PHE A 4 -1.39 -51.39 4.05
N THR A 5 -0.32 -51.01 3.36
CA THR A 5 0.60 -49.98 3.83
C THR A 5 -0.01 -48.64 3.43
N ALA A 6 -0.58 -47.89 4.38
CA ALA A 6 -1.00 -46.52 4.17
C ALA A 6 0.24 -45.63 4.16
N THR A 7 0.60 -45.09 2.99
CA THR A 7 1.62 -44.05 2.86
C THR A 7 0.98 -42.74 3.30
N LEU A 8 1.33 -42.24 4.49
CA LEU A 8 1.02 -40.86 4.88
C LEU A 8 1.85 -39.91 3.97
N LEU A 9 1.20 -39.30 3.03
CA LEU A 9 1.76 -38.09 2.39
C LEU A 9 1.71 -36.97 3.45
N ALA A 10 2.85 -36.68 4.05
CA ALA A 10 3.02 -35.46 4.81
C ALA A 10 2.95 -34.28 3.78
N ALA A 11 1.89 -33.51 3.82
CA ALA A 11 1.85 -32.24 3.12
C ALA A 11 2.93 -31.36 3.74
N THR A 12 4.04 -31.17 3.05
CA THR A 12 5.03 -30.17 3.42
C THR A 12 4.37 -28.82 3.22
N ALA A 13 4.12 -28.08 4.30
CA ALA A 13 3.73 -26.68 4.19
C ALA A 13 4.82 -25.98 3.38
N THR A 14 4.48 -25.44 2.23
CA THR A 14 5.40 -24.65 1.44
C THR A 14 5.66 -23.35 2.19
N ALA A 15 6.91 -22.99 2.42
CA ALA A 15 7.30 -21.71 3.01
C ALA A 15 6.71 -20.56 2.18
N VAL A 16 6.14 -19.57 2.85
CA VAL A 16 5.59 -18.38 2.21
C VAL A 16 6.39 -17.15 2.67
N PRO A 17 7.46 -16.81 1.96
CA PRO A 17 8.34 -15.71 2.38
C PRO A 17 7.60 -14.38 2.39
N THR A 18 8.04 -13.48 3.27
CA THR A 18 7.41 -12.18 3.49
C THR A 18 8.34 -11.03 3.11
N ALA A 19 7.93 -10.24 2.13
CA ALA A 19 8.59 -8.98 1.78
C ALA A 19 7.99 -7.83 2.63
N VAL A 20 8.86 -6.99 3.22
CA VAL A 20 8.47 -5.88 4.09
C VAL A 20 8.93 -4.57 3.47
N PHE A 21 8.04 -3.58 3.37
CA PHE A 21 8.31 -2.25 2.82
C PHE A 21 8.19 -1.17 3.91
N HIS A 22 9.20 -0.30 3.99
CA HIS A 22 9.29 0.77 4.98
C HIS A 22 8.46 2.02 4.60
N GLY A 23 8.20 2.87 5.58
CA GLY A 23 7.45 4.11 5.42
C GLY A 23 8.28 5.31 4.93
N LEU A 24 7.62 6.48 4.90
CA LEU A 24 8.22 7.76 4.55
C LEU A 24 9.36 8.12 5.50
N GLY A 25 10.50 8.52 4.97
CA GLY A 25 11.68 8.92 5.75
C GLY A 25 12.40 7.77 6.44
N ASP A 26 12.00 6.51 6.19
CA ASP A 26 12.59 5.30 6.77
C ASP A 26 13.49 4.56 5.76
N ALA A 27 14.17 3.53 6.22
CA ALA A 27 15.04 2.66 5.41
C ALA A 27 15.22 1.29 6.09
N CYS A 28 15.44 0.24 5.29
CA CYS A 28 15.64 -1.12 5.80
C CYS A 28 16.84 -1.25 6.76
N ILE A 29 17.85 -0.40 6.61
CA ILE A 29 19.04 -0.39 7.47
C ILE A 29 18.74 0.12 8.90
N TYR A 30 17.63 0.83 9.11
CA TYR A 30 17.34 1.38 10.43
C TYR A 30 16.92 0.30 11.43
N PRO A 31 17.34 0.42 12.72
CA PRO A 31 17.08 -0.61 13.72
C PRO A 31 15.60 -0.96 13.91
N GLY A 32 14.70 0.02 13.73
CA GLY A 32 13.25 -0.18 13.80
C GLY A 32 12.76 -1.16 12.75
N MET A 33 13.11 -0.93 11.49
CA MET A 33 12.74 -1.80 10.37
C MET A 33 13.39 -3.17 10.47
N HIS A 34 14.65 -3.23 10.86
CA HIS A 34 15.33 -4.50 11.10
C HIS A 34 14.62 -5.34 12.18
N SER A 35 14.30 -4.71 13.33
CA SER A 35 13.59 -5.40 14.42
C SER A 35 12.18 -5.84 14.02
N PHE A 36 11.46 -4.97 13.30
CA PHE A 36 10.11 -5.27 12.82
C PHE A 36 10.12 -6.47 11.85
N THR A 37 10.98 -6.44 10.84
CA THR A 37 11.11 -7.52 9.85
C THR A 37 11.49 -8.86 10.53
N LYS A 38 12.41 -8.81 11.49
CA LYS A 38 12.79 -9.99 12.28
C LYS A 38 11.57 -10.59 13.01
N LYS A 39 10.76 -9.74 13.66
CA LYS A 39 9.54 -10.20 14.35
C LYS A 39 8.52 -10.84 13.41
N ILE A 40 8.39 -10.31 12.19
CA ILE A 40 7.53 -10.92 11.17
C ILE A 40 8.02 -12.33 10.84
N GLY A 41 9.31 -12.51 10.56
CA GLY A 41 9.89 -13.83 10.29
C GLY A 41 9.75 -14.81 11.48
N GLU A 42 9.98 -14.35 12.71
CA GLU A 42 9.77 -15.14 13.92
C GLU A 42 8.30 -15.54 14.12
N GLY A 43 7.37 -14.63 13.81
CA GLY A 43 5.93 -14.89 13.97
C GLY A 43 5.35 -15.82 12.92
N THR A 44 5.84 -15.75 11.68
CA THR A 44 5.41 -16.62 10.58
C THR A 44 6.15 -17.96 10.57
N GLY A 45 7.35 -18.01 11.14
CA GLY A 45 8.25 -19.16 11.03
C GLY A 45 8.91 -19.29 9.65
N ASP A 46 8.76 -18.28 8.79
CA ASP A 46 9.23 -18.25 7.41
C ASP A 46 10.25 -17.11 7.19
N TYR A 47 10.90 -17.12 6.03
CA TYR A 47 11.81 -16.06 5.63
C TYR A 47 11.09 -14.71 5.54
N ALA A 48 11.64 -13.68 6.16
CA ALA A 48 11.17 -12.32 6.04
C ALA A 48 12.34 -11.35 5.77
N LYS A 49 12.14 -10.43 4.84
CA LYS A 49 13.16 -9.44 4.47
C LYS A 49 12.53 -8.09 4.20
N CYS A 50 13.17 -7.04 4.73
CA CYS A 50 12.90 -5.69 4.31
C CYS A 50 13.50 -5.48 2.91
N VAL A 51 12.65 -5.09 1.96
CA VAL A 51 13.04 -4.76 0.58
C VAL A 51 13.24 -3.26 0.48
N GLU A 52 14.48 -2.85 0.25
CA GLU A 52 14.82 -1.43 0.17
C GLU A 52 14.25 -0.78 -1.09
N VAL A 53 13.83 0.45 -0.99
CA VAL A 53 13.30 1.24 -2.11
C VAL A 53 14.32 2.32 -2.47
N GLY A 54 15.08 2.08 -3.52
CA GLY A 54 16.13 2.99 -3.98
C GLY A 54 17.17 3.27 -2.89
N ASN A 55 17.34 4.52 -2.49
CA ASN A 55 18.27 4.97 -1.45
C ASN A 55 17.55 5.16 -0.09
N GLY A 56 16.50 4.38 0.18
CA GLY A 56 15.77 4.41 1.45
C GLY A 56 15.09 5.74 1.72
N SER A 57 15.38 6.35 2.87
CA SER A 57 14.69 7.54 3.34
C SER A 57 14.69 8.71 2.35
N LEU A 58 15.77 8.94 1.63
CA LEU A 58 15.84 10.03 0.63
C LEU A 58 14.94 9.76 -0.57
N THR A 59 14.95 8.53 -1.09
CA THR A 59 14.07 8.12 -2.17
C THR A 59 12.61 8.26 -1.75
N SER A 60 12.26 7.82 -0.53
CA SER A 60 10.89 7.86 -0.04
C SER A 60 10.30 9.28 0.02
N ILE A 61 11.14 10.30 0.17
CA ILE A 61 10.73 11.71 0.26
C ILE A 61 10.78 12.40 -1.12
N PHE A 62 11.90 12.27 -1.83
CA PHE A 62 12.26 13.16 -2.95
C PHE A 62 12.16 12.51 -4.33
N GLU A 63 11.51 11.36 -4.46
CA GLU A 63 11.31 10.71 -5.76
C GLU A 63 9.81 10.56 -6.07
N ASN A 64 9.47 10.62 -7.35
CA ASN A 64 8.14 10.27 -7.86
C ASN A 64 7.69 8.91 -7.31
N PHE A 65 6.46 8.84 -6.80
CA PHE A 65 6.03 7.65 -6.06
C PHE A 65 5.81 6.43 -6.95
N GLU A 66 5.39 6.59 -8.20
CA GLU A 66 5.29 5.49 -9.16
C GLU A 66 6.67 4.83 -9.37
N LYS A 67 7.72 5.65 -9.54
CA LYS A 67 9.09 5.13 -9.65
C LYS A 67 9.59 4.43 -8.38
N GLN A 68 9.15 4.90 -7.20
CA GLN A 68 9.44 4.19 -5.96
C GLN A 68 8.81 2.80 -5.95
N ALA A 69 7.55 2.68 -6.35
CA ALA A 69 6.84 1.40 -6.40
C ALA A 69 7.46 0.44 -7.42
N GLU A 70 7.83 0.95 -8.60
CA GLU A 70 8.57 0.19 -9.62
C GLU A 70 9.93 -0.31 -9.10
N LYS A 71 10.68 0.54 -8.38
CA LYS A 71 11.95 0.14 -7.74
C LYS A 71 11.73 -0.90 -6.65
N GLY A 72 10.65 -0.79 -5.89
CA GLY A 72 10.26 -1.80 -4.90
C GLY A 72 10.04 -3.16 -5.55
N CYS A 73 9.28 -3.22 -6.66
CA CYS A 73 9.08 -4.43 -7.44
C CYS A 73 10.41 -4.94 -8.00
N ALA A 74 11.19 -4.09 -8.68
CA ALA A 74 12.48 -4.48 -9.27
C ALA A 74 13.45 -5.04 -8.23
N ASN A 75 13.57 -4.40 -7.06
CA ASN A 75 14.43 -4.89 -5.99
C ASN A 75 13.92 -6.19 -5.38
N LEU A 76 12.61 -6.34 -5.16
CA LEU A 76 12.02 -7.59 -4.70
C LEU A 76 12.42 -8.76 -5.61
N LEU A 77 12.39 -8.56 -6.91
CA LEU A 77 12.73 -9.58 -7.91
C LEU A 77 14.22 -9.95 -7.95
N THR A 78 15.10 -9.22 -7.28
CA THR A 78 16.51 -9.60 -7.14
C THR A 78 16.75 -10.68 -6.07
N HIS A 79 15.75 -11.00 -5.26
CA HIS A 79 15.83 -11.96 -4.16
C HIS A 79 15.26 -13.32 -4.57
N GLU A 80 16.13 -14.34 -4.62
CA GLU A 80 15.76 -15.70 -5.01
C GLU A 80 14.66 -16.27 -4.11
N GLU A 81 14.67 -15.93 -2.83
CA GLU A 81 13.67 -16.41 -1.87
C GLU A 81 12.24 -15.98 -2.23
N PHE A 82 12.08 -14.85 -2.91
CA PHE A 82 10.77 -14.40 -3.39
C PHE A 82 10.44 -14.93 -4.79
N THR A 83 11.41 -14.94 -5.69
CA THR A 83 11.19 -15.34 -7.09
C THR A 83 11.06 -16.85 -7.27
N SER A 84 11.62 -17.67 -6.38
CA SER A 84 11.48 -19.13 -6.39
C SER A 84 10.24 -19.62 -5.65
N ALA A 85 9.61 -18.79 -4.83
CA ALA A 85 8.41 -19.16 -4.08
C ALA A 85 7.18 -19.18 -5.00
N ALA A 86 6.26 -20.12 -4.76
CA ALA A 86 4.99 -20.18 -5.49
C ALA A 86 4.10 -18.95 -5.19
N GLU A 87 4.17 -18.44 -3.97
CA GLU A 87 3.45 -17.25 -3.49
C GLU A 87 4.27 -16.58 -2.39
N ILE A 88 4.07 -15.27 -2.22
CA ILE A 88 4.72 -14.48 -1.17
C ILE A 88 3.68 -13.72 -0.33
N ASN A 89 4.03 -13.37 0.89
CA ASN A 89 3.30 -12.34 1.65
C ASN A 89 3.98 -10.99 1.47
N VAL A 90 3.21 -9.92 1.49
CA VAL A 90 3.73 -8.56 1.47
C VAL A 90 3.18 -7.76 2.65
N VAL A 91 4.06 -7.00 3.29
CA VAL A 91 3.75 -6.15 4.44
C VAL A 91 4.27 -4.76 4.16
N GLY A 92 3.45 -3.75 4.34
CA GLY A 92 3.87 -2.36 4.21
C GLY A 92 3.49 -1.52 5.43
N LEU A 93 4.40 -0.65 5.83
CA LEU A 93 4.19 0.34 6.90
C LEU A 93 3.97 1.72 6.29
N SER A 94 2.89 2.41 6.68
CA SER A 94 2.63 3.79 6.25
C SER A 94 2.71 3.90 4.71
N GLN A 95 3.52 4.79 4.16
CA GLN A 95 3.80 4.90 2.73
C GLN A 95 4.18 3.55 2.07
N GLY A 96 4.92 2.70 2.77
CA GLY A 96 5.30 1.37 2.28
C GLY A 96 4.12 0.43 2.04
N ALA A 97 2.97 0.68 2.66
CA ALA A 97 1.75 -0.08 2.40
C ALA A 97 1.22 0.13 0.97
N LEU A 98 1.40 1.32 0.41
CA LEU A 98 1.06 1.60 -1.00
C LEU A 98 2.01 0.89 -1.96
N ILE A 99 3.29 0.75 -1.60
CA ILE A 99 4.25 -0.05 -2.37
C ILE A 99 3.86 -1.53 -2.30
N ALA A 100 3.52 -2.04 -1.11
CA ALA A 100 3.04 -3.41 -0.94
C ALA A 100 1.76 -3.70 -1.76
N ARG A 101 0.84 -2.73 -1.84
CA ARG A 101 -0.32 -2.81 -2.73
C ARG A 101 0.09 -2.86 -4.19
N TYR A 102 0.98 -1.99 -4.63
CA TYR A 102 1.50 -2.00 -6.00
C TYR A 102 2.12 -3.36 -6.35
N ILE A 103 2.87 -3.97 -5.42
CA ILE A 103 3.41 -5.33 -5.62
C ILE A 103 2.27 -6.33 -5.83
N ALA A 104 1.22 -6.26 -5.03
CA ALA A 104 0.08 -7.17 -5.16
C ALA A 104 -0.71 -6.96 -6.45
N GLU A 105 -0.86 -5.72 -6.88
CA GLU A 105 -1.69 -5.34 -8.02
C GLU A 105 -0.93 -5.41 -9.36
N SER A 106 0.32 -4.92 -9.41
CA SER A 106 1.01 -4.63 -10.67
C SER A 106 2.33 -5.37 -10.87
N CYS A 107 3.00 -5.92 -9.83
CA CYS A 107 4.26 -6.66 -9.98
C CYS A 107 3.98 -8.09 -10.44
N THR A 108 3.94 -8.33 -11.77
CA THR A 108 3.42 -9.56 -12.38
C THR A 108 4.31 -10.79 -12.21
N ASP A 109 5.59 -10.62 -11.90
CA ASP A 109 6.57 -11.71 -11.80
C ASP A 109 6.52 -12.47 -10.45
N VAL A 110 5.67 -12.01 -9.53
CA VAL A 110 5.39 -12.68 -8.25
C VAL A 110 3.89 -12.78 -8.00
N LYS A 111 3.48 -13.84 -7.31
CA LYS A 111 2.10 -13.98 -6.84
C LYS A 111 2.04 -13.63 -5.35
N VAL A 112 1.24 -12.63 -5.02
CA VAL A 112 1.02 -12.25 -3.62
C VAL A 112 -0.13 -13.08 -3.06
N ARG A 113 0.14 -13.76 -1.95
CA ARG A 113 -0.85 -14.53 -1.20
C ARG A 113 -1.64 -13.65 -0.23
N ASN A 114 -0.92 -12.95 0.65
CA ASN A 114 -1.53 -12.07 1.63
C ASN A 114 -0.87 -10.70 1.62
N LEU A 115 -1.68 -9.68 1.84
CA LEU A 115 -1.25 -8.28 1.97
C LEU A 115 -1.59 -7.77 3.37
N LEU A 116 -0.61 -7.22 4.08
CA LEU A 116 -0.79 -6.52 5.35
C LEU A 116 -0.42 -5.04 5.17
N SER A 117 -1.40 -4.17 5.29
CA SER A 117 -1.26 -2.70 5.26
C SER A 117 -1.36 -2.15 6.68
N ILE A 118 -0.27 -1.60 7.21
CA ILE A 118 -0.20 -1.03 8.57
C ILE A 118 -0.05 0.49 8.46
N GLY A 119 -1.05 1.24 8.86
CA GLY A 119 -1.05 2.70 8.78
C GLY A 119 -0.93 3.21 7.33
N GLY A 120 -1.40 2.42 6.36
CA GLY A 120 -1.25 2.73 4.93
C GLY A 120 -2.30 3.72 4.44
N PRO A 121 -1.92 4.84 3.79
CA PRO A 121 -2.86 5.81 3.26
C PRO A 121 -3.56 5.28 1.99
N ASN A 122 -4.38 4.24 2.14
CA ASN A 122 -4.98 3.50 1.02
C ASN A 122 -5.93 4.35 0.15
N MET A 123 -6.58 5.37 0.74
CA MET A 123 -7.35 6.40 0.03
C MET A 123 -6.64 7.75 0.02
N GLY A 124 -5.32 7.74 0.20
CA GLY A 124 -4.49 8.92 0.17
C GLY A 124 -4.54 9.77 1.42
N VAL A 125 -3.92 10.94 1.34
CA VAL A 125 -3.93 11.97 2.38
C VAL A 125 -4.47 13.28 1.80
N THR A 126 -5.18 14.07 2.61
CA THR A 126 -5.75 15.37 2.19
C THR A 126 -4.99 16.56 2.76
N ASP A 127 -4.14 16.32 3.74
CA ASP A 127 -3.33 17.35 4.40
C ASP A 127 -1.91 16.85 4.64
N ILE A 128 -0.97 17.80 4.79
CA ILE A 128 0.39 17.49 5.21
C ILE A 128 0.39 17.32 6.73
N PRO A 129 0.79 16.13 7.24
CA PRO A 129 0.82 15.88 8.66
C PRO A 129 1.85 16.77 9.36
N HIS A 130 1.55 17.13 10.62
CA HIS A 130 2.44 17.82 11.55
C HIS A 130 3.28 18.95 10.98
N CYS A 131 2.64 19.97 10.55
CA CYS A 131 3.22 21.27 10.48
C CYS A 131 3.26 21.85 11.90
N PHE A 132 4.41 22.03 12.49
CA PHE A 132 4.63 22.32 13.92
C PHE A 132 4.13 23.68 14.44
N ASN A 133 3.55 24.56 13.60
CA ASN A 133 3.03 25.88 14.00
C ASN A 133 1.75 26.24 13.23
N GLY A 134 0.63 26.34 13.92
CA GLY A 134 -0.73 26.43 13.40
C GLY A 134 -1.01 27.41 12.24
N ALA A 135 -0.52 28.65 12.27
CA ALA A 135 -0.76 29.64 11.20
C ALA A 135 0.10 29.36 9.94
N PHE A 136 1.34 28.94 10.14
CA PHE A 136 2.23 28.56 9.03
C PHE A 136 1.74 27.30 8.33
N CYS A 137 1.20 26.36 9.07
CA CYS A 137 0.60 25.14 8.55
C CYS A 137 -0.59 25.39 7.61
N GLY A 138 -1.48 26.28 8.01
CA GLY A 138 -2.61 26.62 7.16
C GLY A 138 -2.16 27.18 5.79
N LEU A 139 -1.07 27.94 5.78
CA LEU A 139 -0.49 28.47 4.53
C LEU A 139 0.20 27.36 3.72
N VAL A 140 1.01 26.51 4.37
CA VAL A 140 1.72 25.40 3.71
C VAL A 140 0.71 24.40 3.13
N ASN A 141 -0.31 24.01 3.88
CA ASN A 141 -1.36 23.12 3.40
C ASN A 141 -2.14 23.74 2.23
N LYS A 142 -2.45 25.05 2.30
CA LYS A 142 -3.12 25.74 1.18
C LYS A 142 -2.25 25.74 -0.07
N VAL A 143 -0.97 26.02 0.05
CA VAL A 143 -0.01 25.99 -1.06
C VAL A 143 0.16 24.55 -1.57
N ALA A 144 0.31 23.57 -0.67
CA ALA A 144 0.41 22.16 -1.04
C ALA A 144 -0.81 21.70 -1.84
N ARG A 145 -2.03 21.95 -1.35
CA ARG A 145 -3.27 21.61 -2.06
C ARG A 145 -3.36 22.26 -3.44
N THR A 146 -2.82 23.47 -3.60
CA THR A 146 -2.83 24.19 -4.87
C THR A 146 -1.84 23.63 -5.88
N LEU A 147 -0.66 23.20 -5.41
CA LEU A 147 0.49 22.85 -6.25
C LEU A 147 0.75 21.35 -6.36
N VAL A 148 0.15 20.53 -5.47
CA VAL A 148 0.45 19.11 -5.36
C VAL A 148 0.25 18.35 -6.68
N TYR A 149 -0.69 18.76 -7.50
CA TYR A 149 -0.95 18.15 -8.81
C TYR A 149 -0.17 18.77 -9.97
N LEU A 150 0.78 19.68 -9.69
CA LEU A 150 1.71 20.11 -10.74
C LEU A 150 2.73 19.00 -11.01
N ASN A 151 3.02 18.74 -12.27
CA ASN A 151 3.95 17.69 -12.70
C ASN A 151 5.29 17.77 -11.95
N ILE A 152 5.83 18.99 -11.79
CA ILE A 152 7.09 19.17 -11.06
C ILE A 152 7.02 18.69 -9.60
N VAL A 153 5.86 18.80 -8.95
CA VAL A 153 5.67 18.34 -7.57
C VAL A 153 5.43 16.83 -7.54
N GLN A 154 4.60 16.33 -8.44
CA GLN A 154 4.35 14.89 -8.60
C GLN A 154 5.62 14.12 -8.97
N ASP A 155 6.51 14.72 -9.77
CA ASP A 155 7.74 14.08 -10.24
C ASP A 155 8.88 14.06 -9.20
N HIS A 156 8.83 14.92 -8.17
CA HIS A 156 9.96 15.10 -7.25
C HIS A 156 9.59 14.97 -5.78
N LEU A 157 8.34 14.70 -5.45
CA LEU A 157 7.90 14.57 -4.06
C LEU A 157 7.06 13.31 -3.89
N GLY A 158 7.59 12.31 -3.19
CA GLY A 158 6.91 11.03 -2.97
C GLY A 158 5.48 11.17 -2.43
N PRO A 159 5.27 11.89 -1.32
CA PRO A 159 3.93 12.08 -0.77
C PRO A 159 2.89 12.75 -1.71
N ALA A 160 3.34 13.48 -2.73
CA ALA A 160 2.42 14.04 -3.72
C ALA A 160 1.70 12.95 -4.53
N GLY A 161 2.36 11.80 -4.76
CA GLY A 161 1.80 10.70 -5.54
C GLY A 161 0.59 10.02 -4.88
N TYR A 162 0.38 10.22 -3.58
CA TYR A 162 -0.79 9.70 -2.87
C TYR A 162 -1.62 10.79 -2.16
N PHE A 163 -1.46 12.04 -2.59
CA PHE A 163 -2.34 13.12 -2.16
C PHE A 163 -3.70 13.00 -2.88
N ARG A 164 -4.80 13.01 -2.10
CA ARG A 164 -6.16 12.89 -2.61
C ARG A 164 -7.10 13.82 -1.84
N ASP A 165 -7.36 15.01 -2.41
CA ASP A 165 -8.29 15.97 -1.84
C ASP A 165 -9.67 15.81 -2.50
N PRO A 166 -10.72 15.36 -1.78
CA PRO A 166 -12.05 15.21 -2.34
C PRO A 166 -12.61 16.50 -2.93
N ALA A 167 -12.23 17.66 -2.42
CA ALA A 167 -12.63 18.96 -2.97
C ALA A 167 -12.00 19.28 -4.33
N GLN A 168 -10.95 18.53 -4.73
CA GLN A 168 -10.26 18.68 -6.01
C GLN A 168 -10.23 17.34 -6.78
N PHE A 169 -11.27 16.53 -6.63
CA PHE A 169 -11.31 15.17 -7.16
C PHE A 169 -11.03 15.12 -8.68
N SER A 170 -11.59 16.05 -9.47
CA SER A 170 -11.32 16.09 -10.92
C SER A 170 -9.85 16.34 -11.27
N ARG A 171 -9.12 17.09 -10.43
CA ARG A 171 -7.67 17.25 -10.61
C ARG A 171 -6.90 16.02 -10.19
N TYR A 172 -7.29 15.39 -9.09
CA TYR A 172 -6.73 14.11 -8.68
C TYR A 172 -6.91 13.05 -9.76
N GLU A 173 -8.12 12.92 -10.31
CA GLU A 173 -8.44 11.98 -11.40
C GLU A 173 -7.57 12.22 -12.65
N ALA A 174 -7.32 13.49 -13.00
CA ALA A 174 -6.57 13.85 -14.20
C ALA A 174 -5.04 13.80 -14.01
N ASP A 175 -4.55 14.23 -12.84
CA ASP A 175 -3.14 14.61 -12.67
C ASP A 175 -2.41 13.72 -11.63
N SER A 176 -3.09 12.83 -10.90
CA SER A 176 -2.44 11.91 -9.97
C SER A 176 -1.58 10.88 -10.72
N VAL A 177 -0.27 10.90 -10.46
CA VAL A 177 0.66 10.00 -11.15
C VAL A 177 0.63 8.58 -10.62
N PHE A 178 0.15 8.36 -9.39
CA PHE A 178 0.21 7.05 -8.75
C PHE A 178 -1.12 6.59 -8.16
N LEU A 179 -1.62 7.23 -7.09
CA LEU A 179 -2.76 6.69 -6.33
C LEU A 179 -4.04 6.58 -7.16
N GLY A 180 -4.29 7.53 -8.06
CA GLY A 180 -5.44 7.48 -8.96
C GLY A 180 -5.45 6.23 -9.82
N LYS A 181 -4.27 5.82 -10.32
CA LYS A 181 -4.09 4.58 -11.08
C LYS A 181 -4.27 3.36 -10.18
N LEU A 182 -3.57 3.31 -9.04
CA LEU A 182 -3.64 2.21 -8.08
C LEU A 182 -5.06 1.97 -7.56
N ASN A 183 -5.85 3.02 -7.39
CA ASN A 183 -7.25 2.93 -6.96
C ASN A 183 -8.24 2.74 -8.13
N ASN A 184 -7.77 2.65 -9.37
CA ASN A 184 -8.64 2.64 -10.56
C ASN A 184 -9.63 3.82 -10.61
N GLU A 185 -9.26 4.96 -10.05
CA GLU A 185 -10.04 6.21 -10.02
C GLU A 185 -9.70 7.14 -11.19
N THR A 186 -8.93 6.69 -12.18
CA THR A 186 -8.63 7.45 -13.40
C THR A 186 -9.58 7.06 -14.54
N SER A 187 -9.57 7.83 -15.61
CA SER A 187 -10.38 7.57 -16.81
C SER A 187 -10.01 6.30 -17.59
N ALA A 188 -8.91 5.64 -17.24
CA ALA A 188 -8.40 4.43 -17.88
C ALA A 188 -8.17 3.29 -16.86
N PRO A 189 -9.23 2.70 -16.30
CA PRO A 189 -9.10 1.65 -15.30
C PRO A 189 -8.46 0.38 -15.89
N VAL A 190 -7.64 -0.31 -15.06
CA VAL A 190 -6.94 -1.53 -15.46
C VAL A 190 -7.58 -2.76 -14.81
N SER A 191 -8.19 -3.62 -15.61
CA SER A 191 -8.91 -4.82 -15.13
C SER A 191 -7.97 -5.89 -14.56
N ALA A 192 -6.78 -6.04 -15.13
CA ALA A 192 -5.81 -7.06 -14.68
C ALA A 192 -5.32 -6.82 -13.25
N GLU A 193 -5.12 -5.56 -12.85
CA GLU A 193 -4.74 -5.19 -11.48
C GLU A 193 -5.85 -5.51 -10.49
N LYS A 194 -7.10 -5.21 -10.85
CA LYS A 194 -8.28 -5.60 -10.07
C LYS A 194 -8.36 -7.12 -9.88
N GLU A 195 -8.16 -7.90 -10.93
CA GLU A 195 -8.17 -9.37 -10.84
C GLU A 195 -7.11 -9.88 -9.88
N ARG A 196 -5.88 -9.38 -9.97
CA ARG A 196 -4.78 -9.76 -9.08
C ARG A 196 -5.07 -9.42 -7.61
N PHE A 197 -5.60 -8.22 -7.35
CA PHE A 197 -5.96 -7.83 -5.98
C PHE A 197 -7.11 -8.68 -5.44
N SER A 198 -8.12 -8.99 -6.24
CA SER A 198 -9.25 -9.86 -5.87
C SER A 198 -8.84 -11.31 -5.57
N ASP A 199 -7.71 -11.78 -6.17
CA ASP A 199 -7.18 -13.14 -5.98
C ASP A 199 -6.41 -13.32 -4.66
N LEU A 200 -6.16 -12.25 -3.92
CA LEU A 200 -5.52 -12.34 -2.60
C LEU A 200 -6.25 -13.39 -1.72
N ASN A 201 -5.45 -14.16 -0.97
CA ASN A 201 -6.00 -15.06 0.04
C ASN A 201 -6.46 -14.31 1.29
N GLY A 202 -5.78 -13.21 1.64
CA GLY A 202 -6.14 -12.35 2.76
C GLY A 202 -5.58 -10.94 2.60
N LEU A 203 -6.39 -9.98 3.02
CA LEU A 203 -6.03 -8.57 3.18
C LEU A 203 -6.22 -8.20 4.65
N MET A 204 -5.17 -7.69 5.30
CA MET A 204 -5.29 -7.16 6.66
C MET A 204 -4.98 -5.67 6.65
N LEU A 205 -5.89 -4.89 7.21
CA LEU A 205 -5.79 -3.44 7.33
C LEU A 205 -5.66 -3.06 8.81
N VAL A 206 -4.57 -2.43 9.18
CA VAL A 206 -4.34 -1.96 10.55
C VAL A 206 -4.34 -0.44 10.57
N MET A 207 -5.33 0.15 11.24
CA MET A 207 -5.44 1.59 11.46
C MET A 207 -4.98 1.92 12.89
N PHE A 208 -4.17 2.97 13.03
CA PHE A 208 -3.80 3.49 14.34
C PHE A 208 -4.88 4.46 14.85
N GLU A 209 -5.48 4.14 15.98
CA GLU A 209 -6.56 4.94 16.55
C GLU A 209 -6.18 6.42 16.76
N GLN A 210 -4.93 6.68 17.09
CA GLN A 210 -4.38 8.02 17.33
C GLN A 210 -3.46 8.49 16.21
N ASP A 211 -3.61 7.99 14.98
CA ASP A 211 -2.79 8.45 13.87
C ASP A 211 -3.02 9.93 13.59
N THR A 212 -1.94 10.65 13.44
CA THR A 212 -1.91 12.07 13.09
C THR A 212 -1.03 12.33 11.88
N MET A 213 -0.45 11.28 11.31
CA MET A 213 0.39 11.33 10.11
C MET A 213 -0.43 11.09 8.84
N VAL A 214 -1.37 10.16 8.89
CA VAL A 214 -2.35 9.94 7.82
C VAL A 214 -3.62 10.74 8.15
N TYR A 215 -3.99 11.68 7.28
CA TYR A 215 -5.22 12.43 7.45
C TYR A 215 -6.06 12.41 6.16
N PRO A 216 -7.31 11.92 6.22
CA PRO A 216 -7.94 11.31 7.40
C PRO A 216 -7.34 9.93 7.69
N LYS A 217 -7.23 9.55 8.96
CA LYS A 217 -6.71 8.23 9.35
C LYS A 217 -7.57 7.08 8.83
N GLU A 218 -8.85 7.34 8.63
CA GLU A 218 -9.82 6.40 8.07
C GLU A 218 -9.46 5.98 6.62
N SER A 219 -8.57 6.73 5.96
CA SER A 219 -7.94 6.33 4.69
C SER A 219 -7.19 5.00 4.80
N GLU A 220 -6.68 4.65 5.98
CA GLU A 220 -6.04 3.37 6.24
C GLU A 220 -7.00 2.18 6.04
N TRP A 221 -8.31 2.41 6.20
CA TRP A 221 -9.40 1.47 5.96
C TRP A 221 -10.20 1.77 4.69
N PHE A 222 -9.59 2.43 3.71
CA PHE A 222 -10.21 2.81 2.44
C PHE A 222 -11.42 3.73 2.56
N GLN A 223 -11.60 4.43 3.68
CA GLN A 223 -12.61 5.47 3.81
C GLN A 223 -12.06 6.81 3.32
N THR A 224 -12.94 7.75 3.02
CA THR A 224 -12.58 9.08 2.49
C THR A 224 -13.36 10.18 3.20
N LEU A 225 -13.06 11.42 2.87
CA LEU A 225 -13.85 12.57 3.34
C LEU A 225 -14.87 12.98 2.28
N ASP A 226 -16.03 13.45 2.74
CA ASP A 226 -16.97 14.17 1.89
C ASP A 226 -16.36 15.50 1.41
N SER A 227 -16.66 15.87 0.16
CA SER A 227 -16.10 17.06 -0.46
C SER A 227 -16.65 18.37 0.11
N SER A 228 -17.85 18.35 0.69
CA SER A 228 -18.57 19.55 1.13
C SER A 228 -18.34 19.87 2.60
N ASP A 229 -18.43 18.88 3.50
CA ASP A 229 -18.38 19.08 4.95
C ASP A 229 -17.19 18.40 5.63
N LYS A 230 -16.40 17.63 4.87
CA LYS A 230 -15.24 16.86 5.35
C LYS A 230 -15.60 15.81 6.43
N SER A 231 -16.83 15.38 6.50
CA SER A 231 -17.20 14.21 7.30
C SER A 231 -16.58 12.95 6.68
N VAL A 232 -16.35 11.94 7.52
CA VAL A 232 -15.84 10.64 7.04
C VAL A 232 -17.00 9.92 6.34
N VAL A 233 -16.75 9.50 5.09
CA VAL A 233 -17.65 8.65 4.33
C VAL A 233 -17.25 7.20 4.58
N ALA A 234 -18.20 6.40 5.08
CA ALA A 234 -17.96 4.98 5.30
C ALA A 234 -17.59 4.27 3.98
N LEU A 235 -16.76 3.23 4.09
CA LEU A 235 -16.25 2.51 2.91
C LEU A 235 -17.40 2.06 1.98
N GLU A 236 -18.44 1.47 2.56
CA GLU A 236 -19.57 0.91 1.82
C GLU A 236 -20.41 1.98 1.09
N ASP A 237 -20.27 3.24 1.51
CA ASP A 237 -20.99 4.37 0.91
C ASP A 237 -20.20 5.04 -0.23
N THR A 238 -18.93 4.72 -0.38
CA THR A 238 -18.08 5.26 -1.44
C THR A 238 -18.40 4.63 -2.81
N ASP A 239 -18.29 5.42 -3.87
CA ASP A 239 -18.39 4.89 -5.24
C ASP A 239 -17.24 3.93 -5.56
N PHE A 240 -16.08 4.13 -4.97
CA PHE A 240 -14.93 3.25 -5.02
C PHE A 240 -15.30 1.80 -4.63
N TYR A 241 -15.98 1.62 -3.49
CA TYR A 241 -16.40 0.31 -3.02
C TYR A 241 -17.63 -0.21 -3.76
N LYS A 242 -18.65 0.63 -3.97
CA LYS A 242 -19.89 0.22 -4.66
C LYS A 242 -19.63 -0.33 -6.05
N ASN A 243 -18.72 0.30 -6.78
CA ASN A 243 -18.31 -0.12 -8.12
C ASN A 243 -17.18 -1.17 -8.10
N ASP A 244 -16.70 -1.53 -6.92
CA ASP A 244 -15.62 -2.51 -6.74
C ASP A 244 -14.40 -2.21 -7.63
N LEU A 245 -13.89 -0.99 -7.56
CA LEU A 245 -12.91 -0.50 -8.53
C LEU A 245 -11.62 -1.32 -8.56
N ILE A 246 -11.17 -1.85 -7.42
CA ILE A 246 -9.95 -2.67 -7.28
C ILE A 246 -10.22 -4.12 -6.84
N GLY A 247 -11.47 -4.53 -6.62
CA GLY A 247 -11.81 -5.86 -6.11
C GLY A 247 -11.88 -5.94 -4.58
N LEU A 248 -11.86 -4.80 -3.88
CA LEU A 248 -11.95 -4.76 -2.40
C LEU A 248 -13.30 -5.29 -1.90
N LYS A 249 -14.39 -4.93 -2.59
CA LYS A 249 -15.73 -5.45 -2.26
C LYS A 249 -15.78 -6.96 -2.46
N THR A 250 -15.24 -7.45 -3.56
CA THR A 250 -15.12 -8.89 -3.85
C THR A 250 -14.38 -9.62 -2.72
N LEU A 251 -13.24 -9.10 -2.23
CA LEU A 251 -12.50 -9.66 -1.12
C LEU A 251 -13.30 -9.64 0.19
N ASN A 252 -13.96 -8.53 0.48
CA ASN A 252 -14.74 -8.38 1.71
C ASN A 252 -15.95 -9.34 1.75
N GLU A 253 -16.69 -9.46 0.64
CA GLU A 253 -17.79 -10.41 0.52
C GLU A 253 -17.31 -11.86 0.64
N ALA A 254 -16.09 -12.16 0.20
CA ALA A 254 -15.43 -13.46 0.38
C ALA A 254 -14.86 -13.67 1.80
N LYS A 255 -15.00 -12.70 2.73
CA LYS A 255 -14.45 -12.71 4.10
C LYS A 255 -12.93 -12.87 4.15
N LYS A 256 -12.26 -12.21 3.24
CA LYS A 256 -10.79 -12.20 3.12
C LYS A 256 -10.16 -10.87 3.59
N VAL A 257 -10.98 -9.92 4.07
CA VAL A 257 -10.57 -8.64 4.66
C VAL A 257 -10.77 -8.67 6.16
#